data_b7e381bd1ab38b98e649bd2ffd04ec4b
#
_entry.id   b7e381bd1ab38b98e649bd2ffd04ec4b
#
_cell.length_a   1.000
_cell.length_b   1.000
_cell.length_c   1.000
_cell.angle_alpha   90.00
_cell.angle_beta   90.00
_cell.angle_gamma   90.00
#
_symmetry.space_group_name_H-M   'P 1'
#
loop_
_entity.id
_entity.type
_entity.pdbx_description
1 polymer ?
#
loop_
_entity_poly.entity_id
_entity_poly.type
_entity_poly.pdbx_seq_one_letter_code
_entity_poly.pdbx_strand_id
1 'polypeptide(L)'
;MSNKPMRLKPKGLLSGIPEVKKAEVRTGFLQKAAAAAGRFFRSLGKALRSQPVSQLALALCLAGVSILYTSGLGDHTVTVLSHKRQLPVYSVSRDDKVISISFDAAWGGSQTIPLLDLLDKYNVKTTFFLVGFWVDKYPELVKEMVARGHEIGNHSQSHPHMSQLSEEKIREELRIMSDKVERITGVRPTLFRPPYGDYNDKVVITSRAAGYEVVQWSIDSLDWKNRGVADIIKQCTTKVQNGDIVLFHNDAQYVLSALPDVIEHYQGLGYKIVPVSQILLSGETTIDVQGKQHPHSTPTPAPAR
;
A
#
# COMPACT_ATOMS: atom_id res chain seq x y z
N MET A 1 37.88 -4.26 -48.36
CA MET A 1 37.41 -5.28 -47.38
C MET A 1 36.25 -4.72 -46.60
N SER A 2 35.07 -5.25 -46.88
CA SER A 2 33.76 -4.74 -46.43
C SER A 2 33.41 -5.39 -45.08
N ASN A 3 33.18 -4.59 -44.03
CA ASN A 3 32.62 -5.09 -42.77
C ASN A 3 31.14 -4.63 -42.68
N LYS A 4 30.24 -5.57 -42.94
CA LYS A 4 28.80 -5.43 -42.63
C LYS A 4 28.57 -5.58 -41.13
N PRO A 5 27.75 -4.74 -40.50
CA PRO A 5 27.31 -4.98 -39.13
C PRO A 5 26.21 -6.04 -39.08
N MET A 6 26.40 -6.98 -38.16
CA MET A 6 25.51 -8.10 -37.86
C MET A 6 24.28 -7.56 -37.12
N ARG A 7 23.09 -7.64 -37.71
CA ARG A 7 21.79 -7.37 -37.04
C ARG A 7 21.44 -8.55 -36.16
N LEU A 8 21.51 -8.36 -34.86
CA LEU A 8 20.87 -9.25 -33.90
C LEU A 8 19.36 -8.91 -33.81
N LYS A 9 18.53 -9.86 -34.16
CA LYS A 9 17.08 -9.81 -33.93
C LYS A 9 16.82 -9.97 -32.44
N PRO A 10 15.96 -9.11 -31.79
CA PRO A 10 15.54 -9.39 -30.45
C PRO A 10 14.59 -10.59 -30.47
N LYS A 11 14.95 -11.65 -29.76
CA LYS A 11 14.03 -12.72 -29.38
C LYS A 11 13.03 -12.17 -28.38
N GLY A 12 11.75 -12.27 -28.74
CA GLY A 12 10.64 -11.88 -27.89
C GLY A 12 10.64 -12.66 -26.59
N LEU A 13 10.67 -11.93 -25.50
CA LEU A 13 10.41 -12.42 -24.15
C LEU A 13 9.18 -11.68 -23.60
N LEU A 14 8.02 -12.03 -24.15
CA LEU A 14 6.72 -11.71 -23.58
C LEU A 14 5.86 -12.98 -23.63
N SER A 15 6.11 -13.89 -22.71
CA SER A 15 5.18 -14.98 -22.39
C SER A 15 5.28 -15.25 -20.89
N GLY A 16 4.28 -14.85 -20.15
CA GLY A 16 4.17 -15.21 -18.74
C GLY A 16 3.42 -14.21 -17.89
N ILE A 17 2.26 -13.73 -18.33
CA ILE A 17 1.32 -13.07 -17.41
C ILE A 17 0.29 -14.11 -16.96
N PRO A 18 0.32 -14.55 -15.68
CA PRO A 18 -0.58 -15.62 -15.20
C PRO A 18 -2.02 -15.18 -14.91
N GLU A 19 -2.43 -13.95 -15.20
CA GLU A 19 -3.75 -13.44 -14.81
C GLU A 19 -4.92 -13.99 -15.62
N VAL A 20 -4.73 -14.28 -16.91
CA VAL A 20 -5.84 -14.79 -17.76
C VAL A 20 -6.25 -16.20 -17.37
N LYS A 21 -5.32 -17.06 -16.93
CA LYS A 21 -5.63 -18.43 -16.50
C LYS A 21 -6.39 -18.50 -15.17
N LYS A 22 -6.19 -17.52 -14.26
CA LYS A 22 -6.93 -17.50 -12.97
C LYS A 22 -8.40 -17.12 -13.14
N ALA A 23 -8.74 -16.27 -14.09
CA ALA A 23 -10.14 -15.91 -14.39
C ALA A 23 -10.88 -17.08 -15.06
N GLU A 24 -10.29 -17.74 -16.03
CA GLU A 24 -10.91 -18.91 -16.69
C GLU A 24 -11.09 -20.11 -15.76
N VAL A 25 -10.14 -20.37 -14.85
CA VAL A 25 -10.27 -21.44 -13.86
C VAL A 25 -11.38 -21.13 -12.85
N ARG A 26 -11.56 -19.86 -12.46
CA ARG A 26 -12.65 -19.45 -11.55
C ARG A 26 -14.01 -19.54 -12.20
N THR A 27 -14.13 -19.13 -13.47
CA THR A 27 -15.41 -19.25 -14.20
C THR A 27 -15.75 -20.70 -14.48
N GLY A 28 -14.78 -21.54 -14.83
CA GLY A 28 -14.99 -22.98 -15.01
C GLY A 28 -15.38 -23.71 -13.72
N PHE A 29 -14.84 -23.32 -12.58
CA PHE A 29 -15.20 -23.86 -11.26
C PHE A 29 -16.63 -23.46 -10.86
N LEU A 30 -16.98 -22.19 -11.03
CA LEU A 30 -18.32 -21.67 -10.74
C LEU A 30 -19.38 -22.29 -11.65
N GLN A 31 -19.10 -22.49 -12.93
CA GLN A 31 -19.98 -23.17 -13.86
C GLN A 31 -20.15 -24.66 -13.52
N LYS A 32 -19.09 -25.35 -13.12
CA LYS A 32 -19.17 -26.75 -12.65
C LYS A 32 -19.95 -26.86 -11.33
N ALA A 33 -19.74 -25.95 -10.40
CA ALA A 33 -20.48 -25.88 -9.14
C ALA A 33 -21.97 -25.58 -9.38
N ALA A 34 -22.28 -24.63 -10.26
CA ALA A 34 -23.67 -24.33 -10.65
C ALA A 34 -24.36 -25.51 -11.38
N ALA A 35 -23.63 -26.22 -12.25
CA ALA A 35 -24.13 -27.41 -12.91
C ALA A 35 -24.34 -28.61 -11.95
N ALA A 36 -23.45 -28.74 -10.94
CA ALA A 36 -23.59 -29.75 -9.89
C ALA A 36 -24.79 -29.43 -8.97
N ALA A 37 -24.94 -28.17 -8.55
CA ALA A 37 -26.12 -27.72 -7.81
C ALA A 37 -27.42 -27.93 -8.59
N GLY A 38 -27.45 -27.60 -9.89
CA GLY A 38 -28.59 -27.82 -10.75
C GLY A 38 -28.95 -29.30 -10.95
N ARG A 39 -27.96 -30.21 -10.92
CA ARG A 39 -28.25 -31.69 -10.92
C ARG A 39 -28.78 -32.13 -9.56
N PHE A 40 -28.21 -31.67 -8.47
CA PHE A 40 -28.65 -31.95 -7.10
C PHE A 40 -30.10 -31.49 -6.90
N PHE A 41 -30.46 -30.26 -7.25
CA PHE A 41 -31.84 -29.77 -7.14
C PHE A 41 -32.82 -30.50 -8.07
N ARG A 42 -32.40 -30.92 -9.25
CA ARG A 42 -33.25 -31.77 -10.13
C ARG A 42 -33.47 -33.18 -9.59
N SER A 43 -32.44 -33.79 -8.98
CA SER A 43 -32.58 -35.10 -8.32
C SER A 43 -33.44 -35.00 -7.06
N LEU A 44 -33.27 -33.95 -6.29
CA LEU A 44 -34.06 -33.62 -5.11
C LEU A 44 -35.52 -33.39 -5.50
N GLY A 45 -35.78 -32.63 -6.59
CA GLY A 45 -37.15 -32.40 -7.11
C GLY A 45 -37.85 -33.66 -7.60
N LYS A 46 -37.11 -34.66 -8.13
CA LYS A 46 -37.69 -35.97 -8.50
C LYS A 46 -37.98 -36.82 -7.25
N ALA A 47 -37.10 -36.83 -6.26
CA ALA A 47 -37.32 -37.53 -4.99
C ALA A 47 -38.46 -36.92 -4.17
N LEU A 48 -38.66 -35.61 -4.24
CA LEU A 48 -39.71 -34.87 -3.55
C LEU A 48 -41.10 -35.06 -4.15
N ARG A 49 -41.23 -35.51 -5.41
CA ARG A 49 -42.53 -35.74 -6.07
C ARG A 49 -43.24 -37.02 -5.66
N SER A 50 -42.59 -37.94 -4.95
CA SER A 50 -43.09 -39.29 -4.72
C SER A 50 -43.57 -39.63 -3.30
N GLN A 51 -43.48 -38.70 -2.32
CA GLN A 51 -43.82 -38.98 -0.92
C GLN A 51 -44.33 -37.72 -0.17
N PRO A 52 -45.43 -37.82 0.62
CA PRO A 52 -45.92 -36.69 1.44
C PRO A 52 -44.94 -36.23 2.54
N VAL A 53 -43.97 -37.07 2.92
CA VAL A 53 -42.89 -36.76 3.86
C VAL A 53 -41.94 -35.71 3.30
N SER A 54 -41.85 -35.57 2.00
CA SER A 54 -40.94 -34.68 1.34
C SER A 54 -41.41 -33.20 1.36
N GLN A 55 -42.70 -32.97 1.37
CA GLN A 55 -43.24 -31.60 1.50
C GLN A 55 -43.04 -31.06 2.91
N LEU A 56 -43.10 -31.93 3.92
CA LEU A 56 -42.80 -31.57 5.30
C LEU A 56 -41.30 -31.25 5.48
N ALA A 57 -40.42 -32.05 4.88
CA ALA A 57 -39.00 -31.82 4.92
C ALA A 57 -38.61 -30.49 4.22
N LEU A 58 -39.23 -30.17 3.08
CA LEU A 58 -39.00 -28.89 2.40
C LEU A 58 -39.52 -27.70 3.23
N ALA A 59 -40.68 -27.83 3.84
CA ALA A 59 -41.24 -26.80 4.72
C ALA A 59 -40.36 -26.58 5.95
N LEU A 60 -39.80 -27.64 6.56
CA LEU A 60 -38.88 -27.54 7.68
C LEU A 60 -37.52 -26.91 7.26
N CYS A 61 -37.01 -27.22 6.08
CA CYS A 61 -35.81 -26.55 5.54
C CYS A 61 -36.04 -25.07 5.29
N LEU A 62 -37.18 -24.71 4.71
CA LEU A 62 -37.52 -23.28 4.47
C LEU A 62 -37.78 -22.54 5.78
N ALA A 63 -38.45 -23.18 6.76
CA ALA A 63 -38.62 -22.60 8.09
C ALA A 63 -37.25 -22.44 8.81
N GLY A 64 -36.36 -23.41 8.71
CA GLY A 64 -34.99 -23.32 9.25
C GLY A 64 -34.19 -22.18 8.63
N VAL A 65 -34.23 -22.01 7.31
CA VAL A 65 -33.59 -20.89 6.62
C VAL A 65 -34.22 -19.54 7.03
N SER A 66 -35.56 -19.50 7.18
CA SER A 66 -36.24 -18.27 7.64
C SER A 66 -35.89 -17.94 9.10
N ILE A 67 -35.80 -18.94 9.97
CA ILE A 67 -35.37 -18.74 11.37
C ILE A 67 -33.92 -18.26 11.44
N LEU A 68 -33.02 -18.83 10.63
CA LEU A 68 -31.63 -18.37 10.52
C LEU A 68 -31.57 -16.91 10.02
N TYR A 69 -32.41 -16.55 9.08
CA TYR A 69 -32.47 -15.18 8.54
C TYR A 69 -33.05 -14.17 9.56
N THR A 70 -34.13 -14.55 10.26
CA THR A 70 -34.81 -13.69 11.23
C THR A 70 -34.15 -13.63 12.61
N SER A 71 -33.34 -14.63 12.97
CA SER A 71 -32.61 -14.68 14.25
C SER A 71 -31.32 -13.85 14.28
N GLY A 72 -30.97 -13.18 13.18
CA GLY A 72 -29.71 -12.40 13.07
C GLY A 72 -28.46 -13.28 12.98
N LEU A 73 -28.58 -14.61 13.04
CA LEU A 73 -27.44 -15.51 12.87
C LEU A 73 -26.88 -15.43 11.42
N GLY A 74 -27.72 -15.00 10.46
CA GLY A 74 -27.31 -14.73 9.09
C GLY A 74 -26.33 -13.55 8.99
N ASP A 75 -26.53 -12.51 9.77
CA ASP A 75 -25.65 -11.32 9.77
C ASP A 75 -24.26 -11.64 10.32
N HIS A 76 -24.19 -12.51 11.35
CA HIS A 76 -22.89 -12.96 11.87
C HIS A 76 -22.13 -13.83 10.85
N THR A 77 -22.82 -14.64 10.08
CA THR A 77 -22.19 -15.49 9.04
C THR A 77 -21.70 -14.66 7.87
N VAL A 78 -22.43 -13.61 7.47
CA VAL A 78 -21.99 -12.67 6.42
C VAL A 78 -20.83 -11.79 6.91
N THR A 79 -20.84 -11.38 8.17
CA THR A 79 -19.75 -10.59 8.77
C THR A 79 -18.45 -11.39 8.85
N VAL A 80 -18.49 -12.69 9.14
CA VAL A 80 -17.31 -13.57 9.16
C VAL A 80 -16.73 -13.81 7.76
N LEU A 81 -17.57 -13.78 6.72
CA LEU A 81 -17.11 -13.90 5.33
C LEU A 81 -16.64 -12.58 4.71
N SER A 82 -16.97 -11.45 5.33
CA SER A 82 -16.57 -10.12 4.92
C SER A 82 -15.36 -9.65 5.72
N HIS A 83 -14.23 -10.40 5.65
CA HIS A 83 -12.98 -9.91 6.23
C HIS A 83 -12.52 -8.68 5.43
N LYS A 84 -12.69 -7.49 6.02
CA LYS A 84 -12.22 -6.24 5.42
C LYS A 84 -10.71 -6.26 5.40
N ARG A 85 -10.14 -6.32 4.18
CA ARG A 85 -8.69 -6.28 3.99
C ARG A 85 -8.08 -5.06 4.70
N GLN A 86 -7.01 -5.28 5.43
CA GLN A 86 -6.25 -4.21 6.07
C GLN A 86 -5.31 -3.57 5.05
N LEU A 87 -5.47 -2.28 4.82
CA LEU A 87 -4.67 -1.55 3.84
C LEU A 87 -3.78 -0.51 4.54
N PRO A 88 -2.55 -0.30 4.04
CA PRO A 88 -1.76 0.88 4.35
C PRO A 88 -2.42 2.15 3.80
N VAL A 89 -1.97 3.31 4.25
CA VAL A 89 -2.36 4.60 3.67
C VAL A 89 -1.53 4.84 2.41
N TYR A 90 -2.19 5.02 1.26
CA TYR A 90 -1.56 5.37 -0.02
C TYR A 90 -1.67 6.86 -0.32
N SER A 91 -2.77 7.48 0.09
CA SER A 91 -3.07 8.90 -0.04
C SER A 91 -4.07 9.32 1.02
N VAL A 92 -4.32 10.62 1.14
CA VAL A 92 -5.21 11.18 2.16
C VAL A 92 -6.29 12.04 1.50
N SER A 93 -7.52 11.96 1.99
CA SER A 93 -8.62 12.81 1.55
C SER A 93 -8.46 14.19 2.18
N ARG A 94 -8.06 15.19 1.38
CA ARG A 94 -7.82 16.56 1.83
C ARG A 94 -8.44 17.56 0.87
N ASP A 95 -8.98 18.64 1.42
CA ASP A 95 -9.51 19.76 0.63
C ASP A 95 -8.43 20.81 0.34
N ASP A 96 -7.41 20.90 1.21
CA ASP A 96 -6.27 21.81 1.05
C ASP A 96 -5.21 21.21 0.08
N LYS A 97 -4.47 22.10 -0.57
CA LYS A 97 -3.39 21.72 -1.50
C LYS A 97 -2.13 21.33 -0.72
N VAL A 98 -2.15 20.13 -0.15
CA VAL A 98 -1.02 19.54 0.57
C VAL A 98 -0.69 18.18 -0.03
N ILE A 99 0.59 17.91 -0.22
CA ILE A 99 1.15 16.63 -0.67
C ILE A 99 2.41 16.29 0.13
N SER A 100 2.87 15.05 0.03
CA SER A 100 4.14 14.64 0.60
C SER A 100 5.07 14.06 -0.45
N ILE A 101 6.33 14.49 -0.47
CA ILE A 101 7.42 13.78 -1.14
C ILE A 101 8.10 12.93 -0.07
N SER A 102 8.49 11.70 -0.41
CA SER A 102 9.17 10.80 0.51
C SER A 102 10.24 9.99 -0.20
N PHE A 103 11.28 9.60 0.53
CA PHE A 103 12.42 8.88 0.00
C PHE A 103 12.61 7.56 0.74
N ASP A 104 12.75 6.46 -0.01
CA ASP A 104 13.20 5.20 0.55
C ASP A 104 14.74 5.11 0.42
N ALA A 105 15.43 4.80 1.53
CA ALA A 105 16.88 4.74 1.61
C ALA A 105 17.34 3.35 2.07
N ALA A 106 17.72 2.53 1.10
CA ALA A 106 18.22 1.17 1.31
C ALA A 106 19.67 1.01 0.83
N TRP A 107 20.01 1.59 -0.31
CA TRP A 107 21.34 1.48 -0.91
C TRP A 107 21.88 2.86 -1.27
N GLY A 108 23.22 2.97 -1.19
CA GLY A 108 23.89 4.24 -1.51
C GLY A 108 23.62 5.35 -0.52
N GLY A 109 24.48 6.34 -0.53
CA GLY A 109 24.37 7.52 0.35
C GLY A 109 25.07 8.74 -0.23
N SER A 110 25.70 8.58 -1.40
CA SER A 110 26.56 9.62 -2.00
C SER A 110 25.78 10.87 -2.41
N GLN A 111 24.51 10.70 -2.80
CA GLN A 111 23.65 11.80 -3.19
C GLN A 111 22.85 12.40 -2.02
N THR A 112 22.95 11.83 -0.80
CA THR A 112 22.10 12.26 0.32
C THR A 112 22.34 13.71 0.72
N ILE A 113 23.59 14.15 0.90
CA ILE A 113 23.87 15.57 1.23
C ILE A 113 23.44 16.51 0.10
N PRO A 114 23.81 16.28 -1.18
CA PRO A 114 23.27 17.08 -2.28
C PRO A 114 21.72 17.12 -2.34
N LEU A 115 21.05 16.00 -2.00
CA LEU A 115 19.59 15.94 -1.92
C LEU A 115 19.03 16.82 -0.79
N LEU A 116 19.65 16.77 0.40
CA LEU A 116 19.28 17.63 1.53
C LEU A 116 19.49 19.12 1.21
N ASP A 117 20.61 19.46 0.56
CA ASP A 117 20.90 20.84 0.11
C ASP A 117 19.86 21.33 -0.89
N LEU A 118 19.43 20.47 -1.81
CA LEU A 118 18.37 20.77 -2.77
C LEU A 118 17.04 21.00 -2.06
N LEU A 119 16.65 20.13 -1.12
CA LEU A 119 15.42 20.28 -0.35
C LEU A 119 15.42 21.56 0.48
N ASP A 120 16.54 21.93 1.09
CA ASP A 120 16.70 23.19 1.81
C ASP A 120 16.56 24.40 0.89
N LYS A 121 17.16 24.37 -0.30
CA LYS A 121 17.03 25.44 -1.33
C LYS A 121 15.56 25.72 -1.66
N TYR A 122 14.72 24.70 -1.74
CA TYR A 122 13.30 24.83 -2.04
C TYR A 122 12.41 24.99 -0.78
N ASN A 123 13.03 25.04 0.41
CA ASN A 123 12.34 25.07 1.71
C ASN A 123 11.33 23.93 1.87
N VAL A 124 11.74 22.71 1.48
CA VAL A 124 10.91 21.51 1.55
C VAL A 124 11.40 20.57 2.65
N LYS A 125 10.50 20.14 3.53
CA LYS A 125 10.77 19.08 4.50
C LYS A 125 9.99 17.84 4.09
N THR A 126 10.63 16.68 4.20
CA THR A 126 10.12 15.39 3.70
C THR A 126 10.32 14.29 4.73
N THR A 127 9.87 13.07 4.39
CA THR A 127 10.07 11.86 5.17
C THR A 127 11.05 10.93 4.45
N PHE A 128 12.09 10.48 5.17
CA PHE A 128 13.01 9.46 4.71
C PHE A 128 12.68 8.13 5.41
N PHE A 129 12.31 7.10 4.67
CA PHE A 129 12.11 5.74 5.17
C PHE A 129 13.43 4.99 5.07
N LEU A 130 14.07 4.74 6.21
CA LEU A 130 15.43 4.20 6.27
C LEU A 130 15.42 2.71 6.58
N VAL A 131 16.28 1.95 5.89
CA VAL A 131 16.58 0.55 6.25
C VAL A 131 17.65 0.52 7.34
N GLY A 132 17.52 -0.41 8.28
CA GLY A 132 18.41 -0.48 9.44
C GLY A 132 19.89 -0.70 9.11
N PHE A 133 20.24 -1.49 8.07
CA PHE A 133 21.63 -1.62 7.64
C PHE A 133 22.19 -0.33 6.97
N TRP A 134 21.31 0.47 6.36
CA TRP A 134 21.68 1.80 5.84
C TRP A 134 21.96 2.77 6.99
N VAL A 135 21.15 2.73 8.06
CA VAL A 135 21.36 3.50 9.30
C VAL A 135 22.71 3.15 9.93
N ASP A 136 23.05 1.85 10.00
CA ASP A 136 24.36 1.41 10.51
C ASP A 136 25.52 1.97 9.70
N LYS A 137 25.37 2.01 8.38
CA LYS A 137 26.42 2.43 7.47
C LYS A 137 26.60 3.94 7.40
N TYR A 138 25.52 4.70 7.61
CA TYR A 138 25.52 6.16 7.42
C TYR A 138 24.89 6.91 8.60
N PRO A 139 25.32 6.69 9.86
CA PRO A 139 24.68 7.30 11.03
C PRO A 139 24.76 8.83 11.01
N GLU A 140 25.81 9.41 10.43
CA GLU A 140 25.95 10.88 10.33
C GLU A 140 24.94 11.48 9.34
N LEU A 141 24.58 10.77 8.27
CA LEU A 141 23.54 11.22 7.35
C LEU A 141 22.17 11.22 8.03
N VAL A 142 21.91 10.24 8.91
CA VAL A 142 20.67 10.20 9.71
C VAL A 142 20.57 11.40 10.65
N LYS A 143 21.65 11.75 11.34
CA LYS A 143 21.72 12.95 12.18
C LYS A 143 21.46 14.22 11.37
N GLU A 144 22.08 14.32 10.20
CA GLU A 144 21.94 15.48 9.31
C GLU A 144 20.50 15.64 8.81
N MET A 145 19.82 14.54 8.42
CA MET A 145 18.40 14.58 8.05
C MET A 145 17.54 15.18 9.16
N VAL A 146 17.72 14.70 10.40
CA VAL A 146 16.94 15.19 11.55
C VAL A 146 17.33 16.62 11.91
N ALA A 147 18.61 16.97 11.90
CA ALA A 147 19.09 18.33 12.18
C ALA A 147 18.52 19.36 11.21
N ARG A 148 18.29 18.97 9.95
CA ARG A 148 17.64 19.80 8.92
C ARG A 148 16.10 19.74 8.98
N GLY A 149 15.51 19.04 9.97
CA GLY A 149 14.06 19.01 10.20
C GLY A 149 13.29 18.06 9.28
N HIS A 150 13.94 17.06 8.70
CA HIS A 150 13.27 15.99 7.98
C HIS A 150 12.78 14.92 8.95
N GLU A 151 11.69 14.25 8.56
CA GLU A 151 11.12 13.14 9.30
C GLU A 151 11.80 11.81 8.92
N ILE A 152 11.98 10.93 9.91
CA ILE A 152 12.48 9.58 9.68
C ILE A 152 11.33 8.58 9.84
N GLY A 153 11.11 7.74 8.83
CA GLY A 153 10.24 6.58 8.84
C GLY A 153 11.05 5.28 8.89
N ASN A 154 10.40 4.21 9.30
CA ASN A 154 10.95 2.87 9.36
C ASN A 154 10.75 2.14 8.01
N HIS A 155 11.82 1.54 7.46
CA HIS A 155 11.77 0.71 6.25
C HIS A 155 12.31 -0.71 6.51
N SER A 156 12.07 -1.25 7.72
CA SER A 156 12.59 -2.49 8.29
C SER A 156 14.10 -2.46 8.61
N GLN A 157 14.58 -3.52 9.27
CA GLN A 157 16.00 -3.69 9.58
C GLN A 157 16.81 -4.20 8.39
N SER A 158 16.28 -5.19 7.65
CA SER A 158 17.05 -5.95 6.66
C SER A 158 16.42 -5.98 5.27
N HIS A 159 15.37 -5.17 5.03
CA HIS A 159 14.67 -5.04 3.75
C HIS A 159 14.10 -6.36 3.19
N PRO A 160 13.40 -7.18 4.00
CA PRO A 160 12.83 -8.44 3.56
C PRO A 160 11.45 -8.27 2.88
N HIS A 161 10.97 -9.32 2.23
CA HIS A 161 9.54 -9.44 1.92
C HIS A 161 8.74 -9.66 3.19
N MET A 162 8.16 -8.59 3.73
CA MET A 162 7.49 -8.59 5.04
C MET A 162 6.30 -9.56 5.12
N SER A 163 5.60 -9.78 4.01
CA SER A 163 4.46 -10.71 3.95
C SER A 163 4.83 -12.17 4.25
N GLN A 164 6.10 -12.53 4.06
CA GLN A 164 6.62 -13.87 4.30
C GLN A 164 7.05 -14.11 5.75
N LEU A 165 7.17 -13.05 6.56
CA LEU A 165 7.65 -13.15 7.93
C LEU A 165 6.53 -13.57 8.90
N SER A 166 6.93 -14.16 10.05
CA SER A 166 6.04 -14.30 11.21
C SER A 166 5.81 -12.94 11.87
N GLU A 167 4.78 -12.82 12.71
CA GLU A 167 4.50 -11.58 13.44
C GLU A 167 5.66 -11.16 14.33
N GLU A 168 6.32 -12.13 14.99
CA GLU A 168 7.48 -11.88 15.85
C GLU A 168 8.63 -11.27 15.03
N LYS A 169 8.89 -11.81 13.83
CA LYS A 169 9.92 -11.29 12.94
C LYS A 169 9.58 -9.91 12.39
N ILE A 170 8.31 -9.65 12.11
CA ILE A 170 7.86 -8.30 11.72
C ILE A 170 8.15 -7.31 12.85
N ARG A 171 7.76 -7.64 14.11
CA ARG A 171 8.05 -6.78 15.27
C ARG A 171 9.55 -6.58 15.48
N GLU A 172 10.36 -7.63 15.31
CA GLU A 172 11.81 -7.57 15.44
C GLU A 172 12.44 -6.62 14.40
N GLU A 173 12.09 -6.76 13.11
CA GLU A 173 12.53 -5.89 12.02
C GLU A 173 12.24 -4.41 12.30
N LEU A 174 11.01 -4.12 12.74
CA LEU A 174 10.59 -2.77 13.07
C LEU A 174 11.30 -2.21 14.30
N ARG A 175 11.40 -2.99 15.36
CA ARG A 175 12.00 -2.58 16.64
C ARG A 175 13.50 -2.28 16.48
N ILE A 176 14.26 -3.21 15.86
CA ILE A 176 15.71 -3.05 15.73
C ILE A 176 16.07 -1.79 14.96
N MET A 177 15.38 -1.53 13.84
CA MET A 177 15.60 -0.32 13.05
C MET A 177 15.27 0.94 13.86
N SER A 178 14.11 0.98 14.53
CA SER A 178 13.71 2.15 15.29
C SER A 178 14.59 2.41 16.50
N ASP A 179 15.03 1.36 17.22
CA ASP A 179 15.98 1.48 18.34
C ASP A 179 17.32 2.10 17.89
N LYS A 180 17.76 1.82 16.66
CA LYS A 180 18.98 2.42 16.09
C LYS A 180 18.80 3.91 15.82
N VAL A 181 17.71 4.29 15.15
CA VAL A 181 17.41 5.69 14.84
C VAL A 181 17.25 6.49 16.13
N GLU A 182 16.47 5.99 17.08
CA GLU A 182 16.26 6.65 18.38
C GLU A 182 17.57 6.85 19.15
N ARG A 183 18.47 5.86 19.15
CA ARG A 183 19.80 5.99 19.77
C ARG A 183 20.66 7.07 19.13
N ILE A 184 20.54 7.25 17.81
CA ILE A 184 21.35 8.23 17.05
C ILE A 184 20.78 9.63 17.17
N THR A 185 19.45 9.78 17.15
CA THR A 185 18.75 11.05 16.96
C THR A 185 17.93 11.51 18.15
N GLY A 186 17.64 10.61 19.10
CA GLY A 186 16.66 10.84 20.17
C GLY A 186 15.19 10.78 19.71
N VAL A 187 14.93 10.52 18.43
CA VAL A 187 13.58 10.49 17.85
C VAL A 187 13.25 9.06 17.38
N ARG A 188 12.12 8.53 17.84
CA ARG A 188 11.64 7.22 17.42
C ARG A 188 10.69 7.33 16.23
N PRO A 189 10.93 6.61 15.11
CA PRO A 189 10.01 6.57 13.99
C PRO A 189 8.64 6.00 14.38
N THR A 190 7.57 6.64 13.88
CA THR A 190 6.18 6.21 14.06
C THR A 190 5.51 5.80 12.76
N LEU A 191 6.17 6.02 11.63
CA LEU A 191 5.72 5.60 10.31
C LEU A 191 6.51 4.38 9.85
N PHE A 192 5.82 3.46 9.18
CA PHE A 192 6.45 2.30 8.55
C PHE A 192 6.02 2.18 7.09
N ARG A 193 7.00 2.00 6.21
CA ARG A 193 6.76 1.63 4.81
C ARG A 193 7.33 0.24 4.56
N PRO A 194 6.49 -0.75 4.17
CA PRO A 194 6.98 -2.09 3.86
C PRO A 194 7.92 -2.08 2.65
N PRO A 195 9.10 -2.75 2.74
CA PRO A 195 9.98 -2.96 1.61
C PRO A 195 9.26 -3.53 0.39
N TYR A 196 9.62 -3.07 -0.81
CA TYR A 196 9.00 -3.48 -2.10
C TYR A 196 7.50 -3.20 -2.21
N GLY A 197 6.89 -2.47 -1.27
CA GLY A 197 5.45 -2.37 -1.16
C GLY A 197 4.79 -3.70 -0.77
N ASP A 198 5.54 -4.66 -0.24
CA ASP A 198 5.09 -6.02 0.06
C ASP A 198 4.42 -6.09 1.44
N TYR A 199 3.12 -6.31 1.45
CA TYR A 199 2.33 -6.46 2.67
C TYR A 199 1.14 -7.40 2.49
N ASN A 200 0.63 -7.87 3.61
CA ASN A 200 -0.67 -8.52 3.79
C ASN A 200 -1.31 -8.02 5.09
N ASP A 201 -2.50 -8.49 5.42
CA ASP A 201 -3.21 -8.08 6.63
C ASP A 201 -2.38 -8.29 7.90
N LYS A 202 -1.64 -9.40 7.99
CA LYS A 202 -0.75 -9.68 9.12
C LYS A 202 0.31 -8.58 9.29
N VAL A 203 0.96 -8.14 8.21
CA VAL A 203 1.96 -7.07 8.26
C VAL A 203 1.34 -5.78 8.77
N VAL A 204 0.19 -5.38 8.21
CA VAL A 204 -0.46 -4.12 8.60
C VAL A 204 -0.93 -4.15 10.05
N ILE A 205 -1.61 -5.23 10.46
CA ILE A 205 -2.12 -5.39 11.83
C ILE A 205 -0.96 -5.40 12.84
N THR A 206 0.09 -6.20 12.57
CA THR A 206 1.24 -6.33 13.48
C THR A 206 1.99 -5.01 13.61
N SER A 207 2.18 -4.28 12.51
CA SER A 207 2.88 -2.98 12.53
C SER A 207 2.07 -1.92 13.27
N ARG A 208 0.76 -1.84 13.06
CA ARG A 208 -0.12 -0.93 13.81
C ARG A 208 -0.17 -1.26 15.30
N ALA A 209 -0.25 -2.54 15.65
CA ALA A 209 -0.18 -3.00 17.04
C ALA A 209 1.18 -2.68 17.71
N ALA A 210 2.24 -2.52 16.91
CA ALA A 210 3.56 -2.08 17.37
C ALA A 210 3.73 -0.54 17.40
N GLY A 211 2.67 0.23 17.14
CA GLY A 211 2.65 1.69 17.23
C GLY A 211 3.05 2.42 15.93
N TYR A 212 3.04 1.74 14.78
CA TYR A 212 3.35 2.38 13.50
C TYR A 212 2.10 2.61 12.67
N GLU A 213 1.98 3.79 12.03
CA GLU A 213 1.10 3.89 10.88
C GLU A 213 1.80 3.35 9.64
N VAL A 214 1.09 2.51 8.90
CA VAL A 214 1.62 1.85 7.71
C VAL A 214 1.26 2.65 6.48
N VAL A 215 2.28 3.12 5.76
CA VAL A 215 2.09 4.00 4.59
C VAL A 215 2.73 3.41 3.33
N GLN A 216 2.15 3.75 2.20
CA GLN A 216 2.64 3.43 0.86
C GLN A 216 2.80 4.75 0.07
N TRP A 217 2.46 4.75 -1.21
CA TRP A 217 2.49 5.91 -2.10
C TRP A 217 1.37 5.80 -3.14
N SER A 218 0.87 6.95 -3.56
CA SER A 218 -0.07 7.07 -4.68
C SER A 218 0.62 7.42 -6.00
N ILE A 219 1.80 8.04 -5.93
CA ILE A 219 2.64 8.38 -7.08
C ILE A 219 4.02 7.74 -6.92
N ASP A 220 4.38 6.87 -7.87
CA ASP A 220 5.73 6.27 -7.96
C ASP A 220 6.53 7.03 -9.02
N SER A 221 7.64 7.64 -8.62
CA SER A 221 8.54 8.32 -9.55
C SER A 221 9.19 7.38 -10.56
N LEU A 222 9.29 6.10 -10.24
CA LEU A 222 10.01 5.07 -10.99
C LEU A 222 11.49 5.43 -11.23
N ASP A 223 12.07 6.27 -10.37
CA ASP A 223 13.45 6.76 -10.48
C ASP A 223 14.50 5.64 -10.46
N TRP A 224 14.21 4.57 -9.71
CA TRP A 224 15.02 3.35 -9.64
C TRP A 224 15.12 2.58 -10.97
N LYS A 225 14.24 2.87 -11.95
CA LYS A 225 14.27 2.25 -13.29
C LYS A 225 15.27 2.90 -14.24
N ASN A 226 15.89 4.00 -13.85
CA ASN A 226 16.90 4.73 -14.62
C ASN A 226 16.49 5.07 -16.07
N ARG A 227 15.21 5.45 -16.27
CA ARG A 227 14.67 5.82 -17.59
C ARG A 227 14.98 7.24 -18.00
N GLY A 228 15.60 8.05 -17.13
CA GLY A 228 15.99 9.44 -17.38
C GLY A 228 15.07 10.46 -16.70
N VAL A 229 15.54 11.69 -16.67
CA VAL A 229 14.91 12.84 -15.99
C VAL A 229 13.47 13.08 -16.46
N ALA A 230 13.26 13.10 -17.76
CA ALA A 230 11.93 13.39 -18.33
C ALA A 230 10.86 12.35 -17.95
N ASP A 231 11.23 11.07 -17.80
CA ASP A 231 10.30 10.03 -17.36
C ASP A 231 9.89 10.26 -15.90
N ILE A 232 10.83 10.56 -15.01
CA ILE A 232 10.58 10.86 -13.59
C ILE A 232 9.62 12.06 -13.47
N ILE A 233 9.94 13.17 -14.16
CA ILE A 233 9.10 14.37 -14.14
C ILE A 233 7.68 14.02 -14.60
N LYS A 234 7.54 13.32 -15.72
CA LYS A 234 6.24 12.90 -16.25
C LYS A 234 5.46 12.04 -15.25
N GLN A 235 6.09 11.05 -14.61
CA GLN A 235 5.43 10.19 -13.61
C GLN A 235 4.88 11.03 -12.45
N CYS A 236 5.68 11.97 -11.96
CA CYS A 236 5.32 12.75 -10.78
C CYS A 236 4.30 13.86 -11.05
N THR A 237 4.27 14.42 -12.29
CA THR A 237 3.49 15.65 -12.57
C THR A 237 2.17 15.44 -13.28
N THR A 238 1.91 14.24 -13.86
CA THR A 238 0.75 14.04 -14.76
C THR A 238 -0.59 14.00 -14.01
N LYS A 239 -0.67 13.48 -12.79
CA LYS A 239 -1.94 13.21 -12.10
C LYS A 239 -1.92 13.56 -10.62
N VAL A 240 -1.19 14.60 -10.24
CA VAL A 240 -1.09 15.00 -8.83
C VAL A 240 -2.45 15.47 -8.28
N GLN A 241 -2.78 15.02 -7.08
CA GLN A 241 -4.00 15.38 -6.35
C GLN A 241 -3.68 15.77 -4.90
N ASN A 242 -4.63 16.47 -4.26
CA ASN A 242 -4.53 16.76 -2.83
C ASN A 242 -4.38 15.45 -2.03
N GLY A 243 -3.44 15.45 -1.12
CA GLY A 243 -3.22 14.30 -0.25
C GLY A 243 -2.36 13.18 -0.84
N ASP A 244 -1.75 13.36 -2.01
CA ASP A 244 -0.84 12.38 -2.60
C ASP A 244 0.45 12.22 -1.79
N ILE A 245 0.95 10.98 -1.74
CA ILE A 245 2.26 10.61 -1.22
C ILE A 245 3.10 10.14 -2.41
N VAL A 246 4.23 10.82 -2.64
CA VAL A 246 5.12 10.57 -3.78
C VAL A 246 6.35 9.81 -3.30
N LEU A 247 6.69 8.71 -3.99
CA LEU A 247 7.88 7.90 -3.71
C LEU A 247 9.03 8.29 -4.62
N PHE A 248 10.19 8.48 -3.98
CA PHE A 248 11.53 8.54 -4.57
C PHE A 248 12.51 7.66 -3.80
N HIS A 249 13.75 7.53 -4.31
CA HIS A 249 14.87 6.87 -3.63
C HIS A 249 16.04 7.84 -3.49
N ASN A 250 16.72 7.80 -2.33
CA ASN A 250 17.73 8.81 -1.95
C ASN A 250 18.98 8.83 -2.84
N ASP A 251 19.31 7.73 -3.50
CA ASP A 251 20.53 7.57 -4.30
C ASP A 251 20.23 7.14 -5.75
N ALA A 252 19.00 7.38 -6.24
CA ALA A 252 18.63 7.10 -7.62
C ALA A 252 19.38 8.03 -8.59
N GLN A 253 19.86 7.48 -9.71
CA GLN A 253 20.78 8.14 -10.64
C GLN A 253 20.35 9.54 -11.09
N TYR A 254 19.05 9.76 -11.28
CA TYR A 254 18.53 11.00 -11.86
C TYR A 254 17.73 11.84 -10.85
N VAL A 255 17.67 11.44 -9.57
CA VAL A 255 16.83 12.13 -8.57
C VAL A 255 17.19 13.60 -8.41
N LEU A 256 18.47 13.93 -8.30
CA LEU A 256 18.92 15.32 -8.14
C LEU A 256 18.63 16.19 -9.37
N SER A 257 18.59 15.58 -10.55
CA SER A 257 18.30 16.31 -11.80
C SER A 257 16.81 16.49 -12.06
N ALA A 258 15.97 15.57 -11.57
CA ALA A 258 14.52 15.60 -11.82
C ALA A 258 13.73 16.32 -10.72
N LEU A 259 14.19 16.24 -9.49
CA LEU A 259 13.47 16.74 -8.32
C LEU A 259 13.19 18.25 -8.34
N PRO A 260 14.11 19.14 -8.83
CA PRO A 260 13.83 20.56 -8.97
C PRO A 260 12.54 20.82 -9.76
N ASP A 261 12.43 20.27 -10.97
CA ASP A 261 11.27 20.47 -11.84
C ASP A 261 9.98 19.93 -11.22
N VAL A 262 10.05 18.81 -10.49
CA VAL A 262 8.91 18.24 -9.77
C VAL A 262 8.46 19.15 -8.63
N ILE A 263 9.39 19.66 -7.82
CA ILE A 263 9.08 20.58 -6.71
C ILE A 263 8.48 21.89 -7.26
N GLU A 264 9.13 22.48 -8.27
CA GLU A 264 8.65 23.71 -8.91
C GLU A 264 7.25 23.54 -9.51
N HIS A 265 6.99 22.41 -10.15
CA HIS A 265 5.65 22.09 -10.65
C HIS A 265 4.61 22.05 -9.52
N TYR A 266 4.89 21.37 -8.40
CA TYR A 266 3.95 21.29 -7.27
C TYR A 266 3.73 22.65 -6.61
N GLN A 267 4.81 23.39 -6.36
CA GLN A 267 4.73 24.74 -5.79
C GLN A 267 4.03 25.72 -6.73
N GLY A 268 4.25 25.61 -8.05
CA GLY A 268 3.57 26.40 -9.08
C GLY A 268 2.06 26.13 -9.15
N LEU A 269 1.63 24.93 -8.83
CA LEU A 269 0.21 24.59 -8.66
C LEU A 269 -0.36 25.02 -7.31
N GLY A 270 0.47 25.58 -6.41
CA GLY A 270 0.09 26.02 -5.08
C GLY A 270 0.07 24.90 -4.03
N TYR A 271 0.70 23.76 -4.29
CA TYR A 271 0.83 22.71 -3.29
C TYR A 271 1.88 23.07 -2.24
N LYS A 272 1.54 22.81 -0.98
CA LYS A 272 2.48 22.74 0.14
C LYS A 272 3.03 21.33 0.25
N ILE A 273 4.34 21.17 0.24
CA ILE A 273 5.01 19.88 0.41
C ILE A 273 5.39 19.73 1.88
N VAL A 274 4.94 18.67 2.53
CA VAL A 274 5.14 18.43 3.97
C VAL A 274 5.60 16.98 4.23
N PRO A 275 6.19 16.67 5.40
CA PRO A 275 6.44 15.30 5.84
C PRO A 275 5.17 14.45 5.87
N VAL A 276 5.32 13.12 5.73
CA VAL A 276 4.19 12.19 5.63
C VAL A 276 3.29 12.25 6.87
N SER A 277 3.85 12.36 8.09
CA SER A 277 3.03 12.47 9.30
C SER A 277 2.10 13.68 9.29
N GLN A 278 2.51 14.77 8.62
CA GLN A 278 1.71 16.01 8.55
C GLN A 278 0.60 15.97 7.50
N ILE A 279 0.67 15.03 6.55
CA ILE A 279 -0.42 14.85 5.58
C ILE A 279 -1.50 13.92 6.13
N LEU A 280 -1.15 12.98 7.03
CA LEU A 280 -2.08 12.05 7.62
C LEU A 280 -3.14 12.77 8.47
N LEU A 281 -4.34 12.21 8.49
CA LEU A 281 -5.42 12.70 9.35
C LEU A 281 -5.23 12.17 10.77
N SER A 282 -5.50 13.02 11.76
CA SER A 282 -5.53 12.66 13.17
C SER A 282 -6.94 12.22 13.61
N GLY A 283 -7.01 11.46 14.70
CA GLY A 283 -8.27 10.97 15.26
C GLY A 283 -8.79 9.70 14.58
N GLU A 284 -10.10 9.47 14.66
CA GLU A 284 -10.72 8.31 14.03
C GLU A 284 -10.78 8.49 12.51
N THR A 285 -10.21 7.55 11.79
CA THR A 285 -10.14 7.57 10.32
C THR A 285 -10.55 6.22 9.74
N THR A 286 -10.92 6.22 8.47
CA THR A 286 -11.17 5.01 7.69
C THR A 286 -10.26 4.99 6.47
N ILE A 287 -9.94 3.79 5.99
CA ILE A 287 -9.19 3.61 4.75
C ILE A 287 -10.09 2.89 3.76
N ASP A 288 -10.26 3.47 2.58
CA ASP A 288 -11.07 2.90 1.51
C ASP A 288 -10.32 1.78 0.74
N VAL A 289 -10.99 1.21 -0.26
CA VAL A 289 -10.44 0.10 -1.05
C VAL A 289 -9.25 0.48 -1.94
N GLN A 290 -9.01 1.77 -2.16
CA GLN A 290 -7.86 2.32 -2.86
C GLN A 290 -6.70 2.65 -1.90
N GLY A 291 -6.91 2.50 -0.58
CA GLY A 291 -5.93 2.89 0.42
C GLY A 291 -5.93 4.38 0.75
N LYS A 292 -6.98 5.11 0.36
CA LYS A 292 -7.13 6.53 0.71
C LYS A 292 -7.68 6.67 2.12
N GLN A 293 -6.98 7.44 2.96
CA GLN A 293 -7.41 7.74 4.32
C GLN A 293 -8.48 8.84 4.31
N HIS A 294 -9.58 8.62 4.99
CA HIS A 294 -10.71 9.54 5.15
C HIS A 294 -10.98 9.84 6.62
N PRO A 295 -11.49 11.03 6.96
CA PRO A 295 -12.03 11.25 8.28
C PRO A 295 -13.20 10.28 8.52
N HIS A 296 -13.34 9.82 9.76
CA HIS A 296 -14.49 9.00 10.12
C HIS A 296 -15.76 9.85 10.04
N SER A 297 -16.62 9.57 9.06
CA SER A 297 -17.93 10.21 9.00
C SER A 297 -18.83 9.60 10.07
N THR A 298 -19.09 10.32 11.15
CA THR A 298 -20.20 9.98 12.04
C THR A 298 -21.47 10.00 11.20
N PRO A 299 -22.30 8.93 11.16
CA PRO A 299 -23.56 8.98 10.43
C PRO A 299 -24.39 10.15 11.00
N THR A 300 -24.77 11.09 10.14
CA THR A 300 -25.72 12.11 10.55
C THR A 300 -26.99 11.40 11.01
N PRO A 301 -27.49 11.61 12.25
CA PRO A 301 -28.74 10.98 12.68
C PRO A 301 -29.81 11.35 11.68
N ALA A 302 -30.58 10.33 11.22
CA ALA A 302 -31.72 10.56 10.34
C ALA A 302 -32.67 11.59 11.00
N PRO A 303 -33.20 12.55 10.24
CA PRO A 303 -34.15 13.51 10.80
C PRO A 303 -35.30 12.72 11.43
N ALA A 304 -35.59 13.01 12.69
CA ALA A 304 -36.71 12.45 13.41
C ALA A 304 -37.99 12.78 12.62
N ARG A 305 -38.73 11.73 12.23
CA ARG A 305 -40.04 11.87 11.56
C ARG A 305 -41.11 12.22 12.58
#